data_70aef65785f1fe2c4e139f2dfca56a05
#
_entry.id   70aef65785f1fe2c4e139f2dfca56a05
#
_cell.length_a   1.000
_cell.length_b   1.000
_cell.length_c   1.000
_cell.angle_alpha   90.00
_cell.angle_beta   90.00
_cell.angle_gamma   90.00
#
_symmetry.space_group_name_H-M   'P 1'
#
loop_
_entity.id
_entity.type
_entity.pdbx_description
1 polymer ?
#
loop_
_entity_poly.entity_id
_entity_poly.type
_entity_poly.pdbx_seq_one_letter_code
_entity_poly.pdbx_strand_id
1 'polypeptide(L)'
;MSWDAPASQPNWDSQPSYQTPALRLASSQHRIASWALDTVLISLTLGIGWLIWSLFTWKTGQSPAKKILKIRVFHVETNQPVTWGHMAIYEFLCNLAYNLTAALIYMMTFGLLGPLPFLVLWLIDFCWYWKDGKKRTLRDNFVKVVVVNIA
;
A
#
# COMPACT_ATOMS: atom_id res chain seq x y z
N MET A 1 5.89 -39.55 52.70
CA MET A 1 5.57 -39.18 51.31
C MET A 1 5.66 -37.68 51.22
N SER A 2 6.80 -37.18 50.71
CA SER A 2 7.01 -35.73 50.43
C SER A 2 6.46 -35.44 49.05
N TRP A 3 5.52 -34.53 48.99
CA TRP A 3 5.04 -34.00 47.73
C TRP A 3 6.12 -33.05 47.20
N ASP A 4 6.80 -33.44 46.12
CA ASP A 4 7.72 -32.56 45.44
C ASP A 4 6.92 -31.36 44.89
N ALA A 5 7.36 -30.15 45.22
CA ALA A 5 6.77 -28.92 44.73
C ALA A 5 6.79 -28.93 43.20
N PRO A 6 5.70 -28.51 42.50
CA PRO A 6 5.68 -28.49 41.06
C PRO A 6 6.80 -27.59 40.54
N ALA A 7 7.52 -28.08 39.54
CA ALA A 7 8.60 -27.37 38.88
C ALA A 7 8.14 -25.92 38.54
N SER A 8 8.98 -24.97 38.93
CA SER A 8 8.72 -23.55 38.67
C SER A 8 8.26 -23.33 37.21
N GLN A 9 7.10 -22.74 37.07
CA GLN A 9 6.58 -22.43 35.75
C GLN A 9 7.60 -21.59 34.96
N PRO A 10 7.79 -21.84 33.68
CA PRO A 10 8.67 -21.01 32.86
C PRO A 10 8.26 -19.54 32.97
N ASN A 11 9.19 -18.69 33.33
CA ASN A 11 8.96 -17.26 33.45
C ASN A 11 8.79 -16.68 32.02
N TRP A 12 7.56 -16.52 31.59
CA TRP A 12 7.19 -15.92 30.29
C TRP A 12 7.55 -14.44 30.19
N ASP A 13 7.76 -13.76 31.34
CA ASP A 13 8.13 -12.34 31.42
C ASP A 13 9.59 -12.08 31.00
N SER A 14 10.42 -13.13 30.95
CA SER A 14 11.82 -13.05 30.54
C SER A 14 12.03 -13.27 29.02
N GLN A 15 10.98 -13.45 28.23
CA GLN A 15 11.14 -13.47 26.79
C GLN A 15 11.61 -12.07 26.33
N PRO A 16 12.73 -11.99 25.57
CA PRO A 16 13.11 -10.73 24.99
C PRO A 16 11.92 -10.20 24.23
N SER A 17 11.42 -9.03 24.64
CA SER A 17 10.39 -8.34 23.88
C SER A 17 10.97 -8.16 22.48
N TYR A 18 10.54 -8.96 21.53
CA TYR A 18 10.75 -8.68 20.12
C TYR A 18 10.04 -7.37 19.86
N GLN A 19 10.74 -6.27 20.09
CA GLN A 19 10.33 -4.98 19.61
C GLN A 19 10.30 -5.13 18.09
N THR A 20 9.13 -5.37 17.55
CA THR A 20 8.91 -5.21 16.12
C THR A 20 9.46 -3.84 15.76
N PRO A 21 10.50 -3.76 14.92
CA PRO A 21 11.12 -2.47 14.60
C PRO A 21 10.01 -1.52 14.21
N ALA A 22 9.97 -0.36 14.87
CA ALA A 22 8.93 0.64 14.63
C ALA A 22 8.89 0.92 13.13
N LEU A 23 7.82 0.52 12.47
CA LEU A 23 7.67 0.63 11.01
C LEU A 23 7.76 2.11 10.65
N ARG A 24 8.84 2.51 9.98
CA ARG A 24 9.02 3.87 9.49
C ARG A 24 8.06 4.12 8.33
N LEU A 25 7.09 5.00 8.52
CA LEU A 25 6.16 5.38 7.44
C LEU A 25 6.93 5.99 6.26
N ALA A 26 6.56 5.62 5.05
CA ALA A 26 7.11 6.22 3.86
C ALA A 26 6.72 7.70 3.79
N SER A 27 7.70 8.57 3.52
CA SER A 27 7.44 10.00 3.36
C SER A 27 6.57 10.29 2.13
N SER A 28 5.94 11.47 2.12
CA SER A 28 5.14 11.92 0.96
C SER A 28 5.97 11.91 -0.32
N GLN A 29 7.23 12.32 -0.23
CA GLN A 29 8.15 12.34 -1.38
C GLN A 29 8.38 10.94 -1.96
N HIS A 30 8.61 9.93 -1.12
CA HIS A 30 8.77 8.53 -1.59
C HIS A 30 7.49 8.00 -2.24
N ARG A 31 6.32 8.39 -1.74
CA ARG A 31 5.03 7.97 -2.31
C ARG A 31 4.76 8.63 -3.66
N ILE A 32 5.00 9.94 -3.77
CA ILE A 32 4.85 10.68 -5.03
C ILE A 32 5.87 10.17 -6.05
N ALA A 33 7.13 9.98 -5.64
CA ALA A 33 8.17 9.42 -6.50
C ALA A 33 7.82 8.01 -6.99
N SER A 34 7.24 7.17 -6.12
CA SER A 34 6.76 5.83 -6.49
C SER A 34 5.66 5.90 -7.54
N TRP A 35 4.67 6.76 -7.33
CA TRP A 35 3.59 6.95 -8.30
C TRP A 35 4.10 7.47 -9.64
N ALA A 36 4.96 8.49 -9.63
CA ALA A 36 5.56 9.05 -10.84
C ALA A 36 6.39 8.00 -11.60
N LEU A 37 7.20 7.23 -10.87
CA LEU A 37 8.03 6.18 -11.46
C LEU A 37 7.19 5.03 -12.03
N ASP A 38 6.14 4.57 -11.32
CA ASP A 38 5.21 3.58 -11.86
C ASP A 38 4.52 4.11 -13.13
N THR A 39 4.12 5.39 -13.16
CA THR A 39 3.52 6.03 -14.35
C THR A 39 4.50 6.04 -15.53
N VAL A 40 5.76 6.38 -15.30
CA VAL A 40 6.81 6.35 -16.34
C VAL A 40 7.03 4.92 -16.84
N LEU A 41 7.13 3.94 -15.95
CA LEU A 41 7.29 2.53 -16.32
C LEU A 41 6.11 2.01 -17.13
N ILE A 42 4.88 2.36 -16.74
CA ILE A 42 3.66 2.02 -17.49
C ILE A 42 3.72 2.62 -18.89
N SER A 43 4.08 3.90 -19.01
CA SER A 43 4.15 4.59 -20.31
C SER A 43 5.23 4.01 -21.22
N LEU A 44 6.43 3.75 -20.69
CA LEU A 44 7.55 3.19 -21.47
C LEU A 44 7.30 1.76 -21.92
N THR A 45 6.57 0.97 -21.15
CA THR A 45 6.31 -0.44 -21.45
C THR A 45 4.92 -0.70 -22.00
N LEU A 46 4.17 0.37 -22.36
CA LEU A 46 2.75 0.31 -22.77
C LEU A 46 1.88 -0.48 -21.78
N GLY A 47 2.24 -0.43 -20.50
CA GLY A 47 1.57 -1.13 -19.41
C GLY A 47 1.87 -2.63 -19.30
N ILE A 48 2.20 -3.30 -20.39
CA ILE A 48 2.40 -4.76 -20.41
C ILE A 48 3.64 -5.16 -19.61
N GLY A 49 4.77 -4.51 -19.85
CA GLY A 49 6.02 -4.79 -19.11
C GLY A 49 5.89 -4.47 -17.64
N TRP A 50 5.26 -3.35 -17.29
CA TRP A 50 4.97 -3.01 -15.90
C TRP A 50 4.09 -4.07 -15.24
N LEU A 51 3.04 -4.56 -15.92
CA LEU A 51 2.14 -5.59 -15.40
C LEU A 51 2.87 -6.90 -15.15
N ILE A 52 3.66 -7.37 -16.13
CA ILE A 52 4.45 -8.61 -15.98
C ILE A 52 5.39 -8.48 -14.78
N TRP A 53 6.12 -7.37 -14.68
CA TRP A 53 7.02 -7.14 -13.55
C TRP A 53 6.27 -7.07 -12.22
N SER A 54 5.11 -6.43 -12.18
CA SER A 54 4.24 -6.32 -11.02
C SER A 54 3.80 -7.69 -10.50
N LEU A 55 3.43 -8.63 -11.38
CA LEU A 55 3.04 -9.99 -10.98
C LEU A 55 4.12 -10.71 -10.15
N PHE A 56 5.39 -10.43 -10.42
CA PHE A 56 6.51 -10.98 -9.65
C PHE A 56 6.76 -10.20 -8.35
N THR A 57 6.67 -8.87 -8.38
CA THR A 57 6.99 -8.03 -7.22
C THR A 57 5.86 -7.98 -6.19
N TRP A 58 4.60 -8.19 -6.57
CA TRP A 58 3.46 -8.22 -5.65
C TRP A 58 3.59 -9.30 -4.57
N LYS A 59 4.33 -10.38 -4.83
CA LYS A 59 4.65 -11.40 -3.81
C LYS A 59 5.40 -10.83 -2.61
N THR A 60 6.10 -9.73 -2.80
CA THR A 60 6.85 -9.04 -1.74
C THR A 60 6.12 -7.82 -1.17
N GLY A 61 4.87 -7.59 -1.55
CA GLY A 61 4.11 -6.40 -1.13
C GLY A 61 4.62 -5.09 -1.74
N GLN A 62 5.10 -5.14 -2.98
CA GLN A 62 5.70 -3.98 -3.66
C GLN A 62 5.25 -3.91 -5.13
N SER A 63 5.08 -2.68 -5.67
CA SER A 63 5.09 -2.45 -7.12
C SER A 63 6.54 -2.35 -7.63
N PRO A 64 6.78 -2.37 -8.93
CA PRO A 64 8.10 -2.16 -9.50
C PRO A 64 8.80 -0.91 -8.97
N ALA A 65 8.13 0.23 -8.98
CA ALA A 65 8.66 1.48 -8.46
C ALA A 65 8.90 1.44 -6.94
N LYS A 66 7.98 0.83 -6.17
CA LYS A 66 8.15 0.68 -4.73
C LYS A 66 9.35 -0.18 -4.37
N LYS A 67 9.65 -1.19 -5.20
CA LYS A 67 10.84 -2.02 -5.03
C LYS A 67 12.13 -1.23 -5.26
N ILE A 68 12.17 -0.40 -6.30
CA ILE A 68 13.30 0.48 -6.59
C ILE A 68 13.52 1.49 -5.45
N LEU A 69 12.44 2.08 -4.93
CA LEU A 69 12.49 3.10 -3.87
C LEU A 69 12.60 2.52 -2.45
N LYS A 70 12.74 1.19 -2.31
CA LYS A 70 12.83 0.50 -1.02
C LYS A 70 11.69 0.85 -0.06
N ILE A 71 10.47 0.93 -0.60
CA ILE A 71 9.26 1.05 0.19
C ILE A 71 8.38 -0.19 -0.03
N ARG A 72 7.61 -0.55 1.00
CA ARG A 72 6.80 -1.77 0.99
C ARG A 72 5.43 -1.50 1.62
N VAL A 73 4.44 -2.23 1.14
CA VAL A 73 3.07 -2.17 1.66
C VAL A 73 2.89 -3.23 2.74
N PHE A 74 2.38 -2.79 3.90
CA PHE A 74 2.10 -3.63 5.06
C PHE A 74 0.62 -3.57 5.40
N HIS A 75 0.09 -4.63 5.96
CA HIS A 75 -1.25 -4.65 6.51
C HIS A 75 -1.26 -3.95 7.88
N VAL A 76 -2.22 -3.05 8.11
CA VAL A 76 -2.28 -2.21 9.32
C VAL A 76 -2.46 -3.02 10.61
N GLU A 77 -3.23 -4.10 10.55
CA GLU A 77 -3.59 -4.89 11.73
C GLU A 77 -2.50 -5.92 12.09
N THR A 78 -1.90 -6.55 11.09
CA THR A 78 -0.92 -7.63 11.33
C THR A 78 0.52 -7.18 11.33
N ASN A 79 0.80 -5.95 10.87
CA ASN A 79 2.16 -5.43 10.65
C ASN A 79 3.04 -6.35 9.79
N GLN A 80 2.42 -7.15 8.92
CA GLN A 80 3.10 -8.04 7.99
C GLN A 80 3.03 -7.47 6.56
N PRO A 81 4.00 -7.78 5.70
CA PRO A 81 3.91 -7.46 4.28
C PRO A 81 2.61 -8.03 3.70
N VAL A 82 1.94 -7.24 2.87
CA VAL A 82 0.71 -7.69 2.23
C VAL A 82 0.96 -8.85 1.27
N THR A 83 -0.01 -9.72 1.15
CA THR A 83 0.03 -10.85 0.22
C THR A 83 -0.13 -10.41 -1.22
N TRP A 84 0.18 -11.28 -2.16
CA TRP A 84 0.01 -11.03 -3.59
C TRP A 84 -1.42 -10.59 -3.94
N GLY A 85 -2.43 -11.27 -3.40
CA GLY A 85 -3.84 -10.92 -3.63
C GLY A 85 -4.20 -9.54 -3.12
N HIS A 86 -3.71 -9.15 -1.95
CA HIS A 86 -3.89 -7.78 -1.42
C HIS A 86 -3.22 -6.72 -2.31
N MET A 87 -2.02 -7.02 -2.85
CA MET A 87 -1.36 -6.12 -3.79
C MET A 87 -2.13 -5.98 -5.10
N ALA A 88 -2.69 -7.07 -5.61
CA ALA A 88 -3.53 -7.05 -6.80
C ALA A 88 -4.77 -6.16 -6.60
N ILE A 89 -5.44 -6.28 -5.45
CA ILE A 89 -6.56 -5.40 -5.09
C ILE A 89 -6.09 -3.95 -4.97
N TYR A 90 -5.01 -3.72 -4.26
CA TYR A 90 -4.49 -2.38 -3.99
C TYR A 90 -4.03 -1.65 -5.26
N GLU A 91 -3.23 -2.31 -6.10
CA GLU A 91 -2.63 -1.67 -7.28
C GLU A 91 -3.51 -1.76 -8.53
N PHE A 92 -4.20 -2.86 -8.73
CA PHE A 92 -4.99 -3.07 -9.95
C PHE A 92 -6.47 -2.73 -9.76
N LEU A 93 -7.14 -3.36 -8.80
CA LEU A 93 -8.59 -3.21 -8.64
C LEU A 93 -8.98 -1.80 -8.20
N CYS A 94 -8.24 -1.19 -7.26
CA CYS A 94 -8.50 0.18 -6.85
C CYS A 94 -8.26 1.17 -8.01
N ASN A 95 -7.17 1.03 -8.76
CA ASN A 95 -6.93 1.88 -9.93
C ASN A 95 -8.00 1.69 -11.01
N LEU A 96 -8.43 0.46 -11.25
CA LEU A 96 -9.52 0.17 -12.19
C LEU A 96 -10.82 0.85 -11.74
N ALA A 97 -11.18 0.75 -10.46
CA ALA A 97 -12.38 1.38 -9.91
C ALA A 97 -12.34 2.90 -10.06
N TYR A 98 -11.20 3.55 -9.75
CA TYR A 98 -11.03 4.99 -9.95
C TYR A 98 -11.19 5.39 -11.42
N ASN A 99 -10.55 4.67 -12.33
CA ASN A 99 -10.62 4.98 -13.76
C ASN A 99 -12.03 4.74 -14.32
N LEU A 100 -12.71 3.67 -13.92
CA LEU A 100 -14.10 3.41 -14.33
C LEU A 100 -15.04 4.49 -13.82
N THR A 101 -14.91 4.91 -12.55
CA THR A 101 -15.74 5.98 -11.99
C THR A 101 -15.53 7.29 -12.74
N ALA A 102 -14.27 7.66 -12.98
CA ALA A 102 -13.96 8.87 -13.74
C ALA A 102 -14.45 8.80 -15.19
N ALA A 103 -14.33 7.64 -15.83
CA ALA A 103 -14.82 7.42 -17.19
C ALA A 103 -16.35 7.51 -17.28
N LEU A 104 -17.07 6.95 -16.31
CA LEU A 104 -18.54 7.07 -16.24
C LEU A 104 -18.97 8.53 -16.10
N ILE A 105 -18.35 9.29 -15.21
CA ILE A 105 -18.64 10.72 -15.06
C ILE A 105 -18.33 11.46 -16.36
N TYR A 106 -17.20 11.17 -17.01
CA TYR A 106 -16.81 11.74 -18.28
C TYR A 106 -17.86 11.47 -19.37
N MET A 107 -18.34 10.23 -19.48
CA MET A 107 -19.38 9.84 -20.42
C MET A 107 -20.72 10.52 -20.11
N MET A 108 -21.14 10.55 -18.84
CA MET A 108 -22.40 11.17 -18.42
C MET A 108 -22.42 12.68 -18.69
N THR A 109 -21.28 13.33 -18.67
CA THR A 109 -21.14 14.77 -18.96
C THR A 109 -20.83 15.05 -20.43
N PHE A 110 -20.97 14.05 -21.30
CA PHE A 110 -20.61 14.16 -22.74
C PHE A 110 -19.22 14.74 -22.98
N GLY A 111 -18.29 14.46 -22.06
CA GLY A 111 -16.92 14.97 -22.12
C GLY A 111 -16.77 16.47 -21.77
N LEU A 112 -17.85 17.17 -21.41
CA LEU A 112 -17.85 18.61 -21.14
C LEU A 112 -16.87 18.99 -20.01
N LEU A 113 -16.72 18.12 -19.02
CA LEU A 113 -15.81 18.34 -17.90
C LEU A 113 -14.34 17.98 -18.20
N GLY A 114 -14.04 17.44 -19.39
CA GLY A 114 -12.70 17.05 -19.78
C GLY A 114 -12.02 16.13 -18.75
N PRO A 115 -10.76 16.41 -18.35
CA PRO A 115 -10.02 15.57 -17.38
C PRO A 115 -10.38 15.84 -15.92
N LEU A 116 -11.30 16.78 -15.61
CA LEU A 116 -11.65 17.19 -14.25
C LEU A 116 -12.05 16.02 -13.36
N PRO A 117 -12.87 15.03 -13.77
CA PRO A 117 -13.23 13.91 -12.91
C PRO A 117 -12.03 13.13 -12.39
N PHE A 118 -11.03 12.90 -13.23
CA PHE A 118 -9.79 12.22 -12.86
C PHE A 118 -9.00 13.05 -11.84
N LEU A 119 -8.87 14.35 -12.08
CA LEU A 119 -8.18 15.28 -11.19
C LEU A 119 -8.85 15.35 -9.83
N VAL A 120 -10.19 15.46 -9.78
CA VAL A 120 -10.94 15.56 -8.52
C VAL A 120 -10.80 14.29 -7.69
N LEU A 121 -10.94 13.10 -8.28
CA LEU A 121 -10.75 11.84 -7.58
C LEU A 121 -9.33 11.71 -7.03
N TRP A 122 -8.33 12.10 -7.80
CA TRP A 122 -6.93 12.11 -7.36
C TRP A 122 -6.70 13.09 -6.21
N LEU A 123 -7.28 14.28 -6.26
CA LEU A 123 -7.20 15.27 -5.18
C LEU A 123 -7.87 14.79 -3.90
N ILE A 124 -9.01 14.11 -3.99
CA ILE A 124 -9.69 13.54 -2.82
C ILE A 124 -8.78 12.51 -2.13
N ASP A 125 -8.20 11.59 -2.91
CA ASP A 125 -7.28 10.58 -2.39
C ASP A 125 -6.05 11.22 -1.71
N PHE A 126 -5.50 12.26 -2.32
CA PHE A 126 -4.36 13.00 -1.79
C PHE A 126 -4.70 13.86 -0.56
N CYS A 127 -5.85 14.52 -0.52
CA CYS A 127 -6.30 15.29 0.65
C CYS A 127 -6.50 14.39 1.87
N TRP A 128 -6.99 13.17 1.65
CA TRP A 128 -7.16 12.21 2.73
C TRP A 128 -5.83 11.84 3.40
N TYR A 129 -4.75 11.78 2.65
CA TYR A 129 -3.41 11.52 3.15
C TYR A 129 -2.96 12.51 4.25
N TRP A 130 -3.32 13.80 4.11
CA TRP A 130 -2.98 14.79 5.15
C TRP A 130 -3.87 14.71 6.38
N LYS A 131 -5.12 14.28 6.20
CA LYS A 131 -6.08 14.16 7.28
C LYS A 131 -5.83 12.92 8.15
N ASP A 132 -5.32 11.85 7.56
CA ASP A 132 -5.09 10.60 8.27
C ASP A 132 -3.80 10.63 9.09
N GLY A 133 -3.88 10.35 10.40
CA GLY A 133 -2.73 10.34 11.31
C GLY A 133 -1.65 9.30 10.95
N LYS A 134 -2.01 8.25 10.22
CA LYS A 134 -1.10 7.22 9.72
C LYS A 134 -0.59 7.50 8.31
N LYS A 135 -0.85 8.70 7.79
CA LYS A 135 -0.41 9.11 6.43
C LYS A 135 -0.86 8.13 5.34
N ARG A 136 -2.12 7.70 5.40
CA ARG A 136 -2.74 6.81 4.41
C ARG A 136 -3.60 7.61 3.45
N THR A 137 -3.57 7.25 2.18
CA THR A 137 -4.54 7.73 1.19
C THR A 137 -5.91 7.08 1.43
N LEU A 138 -6.96 7.57 0.79
CA LEU A 138 -8.28 6.94 0.85
C LEU A 138 -8.22 5.48 0.42
N ARG A 139 -7.49 5.19 -0.64
CA ARG A 139 -7.23 3.84 -1.14
C ARG A 139 -6.52 2.96 -0.12
N ASP A 140 -5.46 3.47 0.53
CA ASP A 140 -4.73 2.74 1.59
C ASP A 140 -5.66 2.37 2.75
N ASN A 141 -6.56 3.30 3.10
CA ASN A 141 -7.51 3.09 4.18
C ASN A 141 -8.57 2.03 3.83
N PHE A 142 -9.05 2.04 2.59
CA PHE A 142 -10.04 1.08 2.10
C PHE A 142 -9.50 -0.36 2.14
N VAL A 143 -8.25 -0.56 1.74
CA VAL A 143 -7.59 -1.89 1.74
C VAL A 143 -6.89 -2.20 3.06
N LYS A 144 -6.97 -1.31 4.07
CA LYS A 144 -6.34 -1.43 5.40
C LYS A 144 -4.83 -1.64 5.32
N VAL A 145 -4.15 -0.87 4.50
CA VAL A 145 -2.71 -0.96 4.32
C VAL A 145 -1.98 0.32 4.73
N VAL A 146 -0.68 0.21 4.92
CA VAL A 146 0.23 1.31 5.19
C VAL A 146 1.52 1.11 4.39
N VAL A 147 2.08 2.20 3.89
CA VAL A 147 3.34 2.14 3.13
C VAL A 147 4.50 2.53 4.04
N VAL A 148 5.50 1.67 4.09
CA VAL A 148 6.62 1.74 5.02
C VAL A 148 7.92 1.84 4.24
N ASN A 149 8.87 2.61 4.75
CA ASN A 149 10.24 2.64 4.26
C ASN A 149 11.02 1.47 4.88
N ILE A 150 11.71 0.69 4.02
CA ILE A 150 12.53 -0.46 4.40
C ILE A 150 14.02 -0.24 4.10
N ALA A 151 14.39 1.02 3.78
CA ALA A 151 15.78 1.41 3.58
C ALA A 151 16.48 1.64 4.90
#